data_a6d32f0f9677e1416f530509654b3390
#
_entry.id   a6d32f0f9677e1416f530509654b3390
#
_cell.length_a   1.000
_cell.length_b   1.000
_cell.length_c   1.000
_cell.angle_alpha   90.00
_cell.angle_beta   90.00
_cell.angle_gamma   90.00
#
_symmetry.space_group_name_H-M   'P 1'
#
loop_
_entity.id
_entity.type
_entity.pdbx_description
1 polymer ?
#
loop_
_entity_poly.entity_id
_entity_poly.type
_entity_poly.pdbx_seq_one_letter_code
_entity_poly.pdbx_strand_id
1 'polypeptide(L)'
;NSCYYKYSQTVGDGYWDETSPSNPYEYIANLNVGRYIEQGKQFDYSGVNTFVLGWLVEKITGMQFQDAFSEMIWTKIGAERDAAFFAPRNGIPVTHGGFLSTQRDLARFGLLFTPSYQVVSKNRLISEQHISYLLNQGRPELMGFLYGSQKIPNELKHNVYQWDMVYQNNDIYKGGWAGQGLIVNPIN
;
A
#
# COMPACT_ATOMS: atom_id res chain seq x y z
N ASN A 1 16.71 -0.84 -17.38
CA ASN A 1 15.66 0.19 -17.23
C ASN A 1 14.36 -0.48 -16.85
N SER A 2 14.13 -0.70 -15.56
CA SER A 2 12.88 -1.27 -15.08
C SER A 2 11.73 -0.25 -15.19
N CYS A 3 10.52 -0.72 -15.34
CA CYS A 3 9.30 0.08 -15.29
C CYS A 3 9.25 0.92 -13.98
N TYR A 4 9.68 0.34 -12.87
CA TYR A 4 9.75 0.99 -11.57
C TYR A 4 10.68 2.23 -11.60
N TYR A 5 11.88 2.11 -12.17
CA TYR A 5 12.81 3.24 -12.23
C TYR A 5 12.23 4.41 -13.02
N LYS A 6 11.66 4.14 -14.19
CA LYS A 6 11.03 5.17 -15.03
C LYS A 6 9.83 5.81 -14.34
N TYR A 7 9.01 5.02 -13.65
CA TYR A 7 7.89 5.53 -12.88
C TYR A 7 8.37 6.38 -11.68
N SER A 8 9.37 5.93 -10.94
CA SER A 8 9.93 6.70 -9.82
C SER A 8 10.45 8.05 -10.27
N GLN A 9 11.10 8.13 -11.43
CA GLN A 9 11.49 9.40 -12.02
C GLN A 9 10.28 10.28 -12.33
N THR A 10 9.25 9.73 -12.96
CA THR A 10 8.04 10.49 -13.30
C THR A 10 7.36 11.08 -12.06
N VAL A 11 7.27 10.32 -10.98
CA VAL A 11 6.64 10.75 -9.73
C VAL A 11 7.59 11.63 -8.92
N GLY A 12 8.84 11.22 -8.74
CA GLY A 12 9.84 11.95 -7.96
C GLY A 12 10.27 13.24 -8.63
N ASP A 13 10.67 13.17 -9.87
CA ASP A 13 11.15 14.32 -10.63
C ASP A 13 10.01 15.28 -11.01
N GLY A 14 8.76 14.80 -11.07
CA GLY A 14 7.57 15.62 -11.28
C GLY A 14 7.38 16.75 -10.26
N TYR A 15 8.01 16.64 -9.08
CA TYR A 15 8.05 17.72 -8.08
C TYR A 15 9.07 18.80 -8.43
N TRP A 16 10.20 18.39 -9.01
CA TRP A 16 11.40 19.21 -9.09
C TRP A 16 11.76 19.59 -10.53
N ASP A 17 11.34 18.79 -11.49
CA ASP A 17 11.70 18.94 -12.88
C ASP A 17 10.47 19.15 -13.76
N GLU A 18 10.40 20.33 -14.38
CA GLU A 18 9.32 20.70 -15.32
C GLU A 18 9.32 19.85 -16.60
N THR A 19 10.43 19.18 -16.90
CA THR A 19 10.55 18.30 -18.08
C THR A 19 10.00 16.91 -17.87
N SER A 20 9.68 16.54 -16.63
CA SER A 20 9.08 15.24 -16.32
C SER A 20 7.66 15.12 -16.87
N PRO A 21 7.22 13.89 -17.24
CA PRO A 21 5.84 13.66 -17.67
C PRO A 21 4.83 14.21 -16.67
N SER A 22 3.89 15.01 -17.14
CA SER A 22 2.93 15.71 -16.29
C SER A 22 1.81 14.81 -15.76
N ASN A 23 1.56 13.67 -16.41
CA ASN A 23 0.49 12.74 -16.04
C ASN A 23 1.06 11.33 -15.83
N PRO A 24 1.20 10.86 -14.56
CA PRO A 24 1.74 9.54 -14.28
C PRO A 24 0.83 8.39 -14.77
N TYR A 25 -0.48 8.59 -14.90
CA TYR A 25 -1.38 7.57 -15.45
C TYR A 25 -1.13 7.36 -16.92
N GLU A 26 -1.08 8.45 -17.70
CA GLU A 26 -0.76 8.39 -19.14
C GLU A 26 0.64 7.82 -19.37
N TYR A 27 1.59 8.23 -18.54
CA TYR A 27 2.95 7.72 -18.63
C TYR A 27 2.99 6.20 -18.45
N ILE A 28 2.35 5.68 -17.40
CA ILE A 28 2.30 4.23 -17.13
C ILE A 28 1.54 3.48 -18.23
N ALA A 29 0.41 4.03 -18.69
CA ALA A 29 -0.39 3.40 -19.74
C ALA A 29 0.36 3.28 -21.08
N ASN A 30 1.26 4.21 -21.35
CA ASN A 30 2.07 4.24 -22.58
C ASN A 30 3.44 3.57 -22.44
N LEU A 31 3.80 3.05 -21.25
CA LEU A 31 5.04 2.32 -21.07
C LEU A 31 5.02 1.02 -21.88
N ASN A 32 5.87 0.96 -22.89
CA ASN A 32 6.12 -0.29 -23.60
C ASN A 32 7.17 -1.10 -22.83
N VAL A 33 6.70 -1.82 -21.81
CA VAL A 33 7.54 -2.72 -21.00
C VAL A 33 7.18 -4.16 -21.29
N GLY A 34 8.15 -4.92 -21.75
CA GLY A 34 8.00 -6.36 -21.92
C GLY A 34 7.77 -7.05 -20.57
N ARG A 35 7.04 -8.14 -20.61
CA ARG A 35 6.90 -9.02 -19.44
C ARG A 35 8.20 -9.80 -19.27
N TYR A 36 8.93 -9.58 -18.17
CA TYR A 36 10.22 -10.25 -17.89
C TYR A 36 10.08 -11.44 -16.94
N ILE A 37 8.95 -11.57 -16.26
CA ILE A 37 8.61 -12.70 -15.38
C ILE A 37 7.18 -13.13 -15.65
N GLU A 38 6.94 -14.44 -15.67
CA GLU A 38 5.58 -14.98 -15.72
C GLU A 38 4.80 -14.62 -14.44
N GLN A 39 3.52 -14.35 -14.62
CA GLN A 39 2.63 -14.05 -13.50
C GLN A 39 2.63 -15.19 -12.48
N GLY A 40 2.83 -14.83 -11.21
CA GLY A 40 2.78 -15.79 -10.10
C GLY A 40 3.99 -16.70 -9.95
N LYS A 41 5.11 -16.42 -10.62
CA LYS A 41 6.35 -17.19 -10.50
C LYS A 41 7.36 -16.56 -9.55
N GLN A 42 7.24 -15.26 -9.30
CA GLN A 42 8.17 -14.51 -8.46
C GLN A 42 7.47 -13.34 -7.83
N PHE A 43 7.80 -13.05 -6.58
CA PHE A 43 7.45 -11.78 -5.97
C PHE A 43 8.47 -10.72 -6.42
N ASP A 44 7.96 -9.58 -6.89
CA ASP A 44 8.75 -8.41 -7.20
C ASP A 44 8.09 -7.18 -6.54
N TYR A 45 8.81 -6.54 -5.64
CA TYR A 45 8.31 -5.35 -4.96
C TYR A 45 8.30 -4.17 -5.93
N SER A 46 7.12 -3.62 -6.18
CA SER A 46 6.98 -2.50 -7.11
C SER A 46 5.91 -1.52 -6.65
N GLY A 47 6.31 -0.27 -6.40
CA GLY A 47 5.38 0.83 -6.09
C GLY A 47 4.40 1.12 -7.23
N VAL A 48 4.75 0.82 -8.47
CA VAL A 48 3.84 0.97 -9.62
C VAL A 48 2.58 0.15 -9.45
N ASN A 49 2.69 -1.07 -8.92
CA ASN A 49 1.51 -1.92 -8.68
C ASN A 49 0.55 -1.26 -7.69
N THR A 50 1.07 -0.71 -6.59
CA THR A 50 0.27 0.02 -5.60
C THR A 50 -0.36 1.28 -6.19
N PHE A 51 0.38 2.00 -7.02
CA PHE A 51 -0.14 3.18 -7.70
C PHE A 51 -1.30 2.83 -8.65
N VAL A 52 -1.18 1.74 -9.42
CA VAL A 52 -2.26 1.25 -10.29
C VAL A 52 -3.48 0.82 -9.48
N LEU A 53 -3.31 0.25 -8.29
CA LEU A 53 -4.44 -0.05 -7.40
C LEU A 53 -5.14 1.24 -6.95
N GLY A 54 -4.40 2.31 -6.63
CA GLY A 54 -4.98 3.62 -6.36
C GLY A 54 -5.79 4.16 -7.54
N TRP A 55 -5.25 4.06 -8.75
CA TRP A 55 -5.97 4.44 -9.98
C TRP A 55 -7.24 3.62 -10.19
N LEU A 56 -7.23 2.32 -9.87
CA LEU A 56 -8.43 1.48 -9.90
C LEU A 56 -9.50 1.96 -8.90
N VAL A 57 -9.11 2.36 -7.70
CA VAL A 57 -10.05 2.96 -6.72
C VAL A 57 -10.74 4.16 -7.32
N GLU A 58 -10.01 5.08 -7.96
CA GLU A 58 -10.62 6.23 -8.63
C GLU A 58 -11.61 5.83 -9.73
N LYS A 59 -11.26 4.82 -10.54
CA LYS A 59 -12.14 4.34 -11.61
C LYS A 59 -13.41 3.68 -11.11
N ILE A 60 -13.33 2.96 -10.00
CA ILE A 60 -14.48 2.25 -9.41
C ILE A 60 -15.39 3.22 -8.66
N THR A 61 -14.82 4.17 -7.93
CA THR A 61 -15.57 5.11 -7.09
C THR A 61 -16.07 6.34 -7.85
N GLY A 62 -15.42 6.70 -8.95
CA GLY A 62 -15.63 7.97 -9.66
C GLY A 62 -15.08 9.18 -8.91
N MET A 63 -14.32 8.97 -7.82
CA MET A 63 -13.70 9.99 -6.99
C MET A 63 -12.20 10.05 -7.21
N GLN A 64 -11.56 11.18 -6.89
CA GLN A 64 -10.12 11.22 -6.74
C GLN A 64 -9.72 10.36 -5.53
N PHE A 65 -8.52 9.76 -5.56
CA PHE A 65 -8.11 8.79 -4.53
C PHE A 65 -8.17 9.36 -3.11
N GLN A 66 -7.69 10.59 -2.91
CA GLN A 66 -7.70 11.24 -1.59
C GLN A 66 -9.13 11.47 -1.07
N ASP A 67 -10.08 11.78 -1.96
CA ASP A 67 -11.48 11.99 -1.58
C ASP A 67 -12.14 10.66 -1.23
N ALA A 68 -11.92 9.62 -2.05
CA ALA A 68 -12.38 8.26 -1.76
C ALA A 68 -11.81 7.75 -0.43
N PHE A 69 -10.50 7.95 -0.17
CA PHE A 69 -9.87 7.58 1.09
C PHE A 69 -10.46 8.35 2.28
N SER A 70 -10.65 9.65 2.13
CA SER A 70 -11.27 10.51 3.16
C SER A 70 -12.67 10.04 3.49
N GLU A 71 -13.53 9.88 2.48
CA GLU A 71 -14.94 9.51 2.68
C GLU A 71 -15.11 8.08 3.19
N MET A 72 -14.37 7.13 2.64
CA MET A 72 -14.56 5.71 2.95
C MET A 72 -13.85 5.25 4.21
N ILE A 73 -12.74 5.92 4.61
CA ILE A 73 -11.90 5.47 5.72
C ILE A 73 -11.65 6.59 6.73
N TRP A 74 -11.01 7.69 6.33
CA TRP A 74 -10.44 8.64 7.28
C TRP A 74 -11.49 9.30 8.18
N THR A 75 -12.60 9.71 7.62
CA THR A 75 -13.75 10.27 8.39
C THR A 75 -14.46 9.23 9.25
N LYS A 76 -14.27 7.93 8.99
CA LYS A 76 -14.95 6.84 9.74
C LYS A 76 -14.19 6.39 10.98
N ILE A 77 -12.88 6.71 11.08
CA ILE A 77 -12.04 6.25 12.20
C ILE A 77 -11.89 7.29 13.32
N GLY A 78 -12.60 8.40 13.24
CA GLY A 78 -12.51 9.47 14.23
C GLY A 78 -11.09 10.06 14.29
N ALA A 79 -10.43 10.22 13.14
CA ALA A 79 -9.12 10.84 13.07
C ALA A 79 -9.11 12.22 13.73
N GLU A 80 -8.05 12.50 14.50
CA GLU A 80 -7.93 13.75 15.26
C GLU A 80 -7.38 14.89 14.40
N ARG A 81 -6.71 14.54 13.29
CA ARG A 81 -6.08 15.48 12.37
C ARG A 81 -6.31 15.08 10.93
N ASP A 82 -6.21 16.06 10.06
CA ASP A 82 -6.15 15.81 8.63
C ASP A 82 -4.90 15.00 8.29
N ALA A 83 -5.02 14.16 7.29
CA ALA A 83 -3.91 13.49 6.65
C ALA A 83 -3.62 14.15 5.29
N ALA A 84 -2.45 13.91 4.74
CA ALA A 84 -2.07 14.42 3.44
C ALA A 84 -1.41 13.34 2.58
N PHE A 85 -1.52 13.50 1.28
CA PHE A 85 -0.71 12.75 0.32
C PHE A 85 0.26 13.69 -0.37
N PHE A 86 1.49 13.24 -0.57
CA PHE A 86 2.33 13.91 -1.55
C PHE A 86 1.68 13.78 -2.92
N ALA A 87 1.65 14.89 -3.64
CA ALA A 87 1.18 14.92 -5.01
C ALA A 87 2.16 15.75 -5.85
N PRO A 88 2.56 15.28 -7.04
CA PRO A 88 3.29 16.12 -7.97
C PRO A 88 2.39 17.27 -8.48
N ARG A 89 2.97 18.15 -9.30
CA ARG A 89 2.28 19.34 -9.86
C ARG A 89 0.94 19.07 -10.56
N ASN A 90 0.69 17.81 -10.96
CA ASN A 90 -0.58 17.40 -11.57
C ASN A 90 -1.68 17.07 -10.55
N GLY A 91 -1.37 17.09 -9.25
CA GLY A 91 -2.32 16.82 -8.17
C GLY A 91 -2.67 15.33 -7.96
N ILE A 92 -2.08 14.41 -8.72
CA ILE A 92 -2.32 12.97 -8.56
C ILE A 92 -1.49 12.46 -7.36
N PRO A 93 -2.11 11.86 -6.33
CA PRO A 93 -1.41 11.49 -5.11
C PRO A 93 -0.45 10.31 -5.32
N VAL A 94 0.68 10.35 -4.61
CA VAL A 94 1.66 9.26 -4.57
C VAL A 94 1.16 8.17 -3.62
N THR A 95 0.29 7.29 -4.11
CA THR A 95 -0.41 6.29 -3.29
C THR A 95 0.49 5.17 -2.77
N HIS A 96 1.68 4.99 -3.35
CA HIS A 96 2.61 3.93 -2.97
C HIS A 96 3.61 4.29 -1.86
N GLY A 97 3.57 5.53 -1.34
CA GLY A 97 4.52 5.94 -0.30
C GLY A 97 4.41 7.40 0.14
N GLY A 98 3.41 8.13 -0.34
CA GLY A 98 3.26 9.57 -0.08
C GLY A 98 2.25 9.94 0.99
N PHE A 99 1.79 9.01 1.82
CA PHE A 99 0.80 9.27 2.87
C PHE A 99 1.46 9.80 4.14
N LEU A 100 0.92 10.89 4.68
CA LEU A 100 1.35 11.56 5.90
C LEU A 100 0.20 11.63 6.88
N SER A 101 0.41 11.17 8.11
CA SER A 101 -0.56 11.25 9.19
C SER A 101 0.12 11.36 10.54
N THR A 102 -0.64 11.65 11.59
CA THR A 102 -0.14 11.53 12.95
C THR A 102 0.01 10.06 13.33
N GLN A 103 0.90 9.75 14.27
CA GLN A 103 1.05 8.39 14.80
C GLN A 103 -0.25 7.89 15.47
N ARG A 104 -1.00 8.79 16.13
CA ARG A 104 -2.29 8.43 16.76
C ARG A 104 -3.32 8.03 15.73
N ASP A 105 -3.41 8.75 14.62
CA ASP A 105 -4.37 8.46 13.57
C ASP A 105 -3.96 7.23 12.77
N LEU A 106 -2.66 6.99 12.59
CA LEU A 106 -2.16 5.73 12.04
C LEU A 106 -2.51 4.54 12.95
N ALA A 107 -2.42 4.70 14.27
CA ALA A 107 -2.86 3.68 15.22
C ALA A 107 -4.38 3.43 15.14
N ARG A 108 -5.20 4.50 14.98
CA ARG A 108 -6.65 4.37 14.74
C ARG A 108 -6.95 3.58 13.48
N PHE A 109 -6.22 3.85 12.39
CA PHE A 109 -6.31 3.05 11.17
C PHE A 109 -5.95 1.59 11.42
N GLY A 110 -4.89 1.32 12.19
CA GLY A 110 -4.48 -0.04 12.58
C GLY A 110 -5.57 -0.81 13.33
N LEU A 111 -6.31 -0.13 14.23
CA LEU A 111 -7.41 -0.73 14.98
C LEU A 111 -8.53 -1.28 14.09
N LEU A 112 -8.70 -0.79 12.87
CA LEU A 112 -9.69 -1.33 11.91
C LEU A 112 -9.47 -2.83 11.61
N PHE A 113 -8.24 -3.29 11.72
CA PHE A 113 -7.85 -4.69 11.44
C PHE A 113 -7.98 -5.60 12.67
N THR A 114 -8.35 -5.08 13.84
CA THR A 114 -8.41 -5.82 15.11
C THR A 114 -9.84 -6.07 15.56
N PRO A 115 -10.05 -6.95 16.56
CA PRO A 115 -11.35 -7.09 17.24
C PRO A 115 -11.84 -5.78 17.88
N SER A 116 -10.91 -4.88 18.22
CA SER A 116 -11.19 -3.59 18.86
C SER A 116 -11.57 -2.46 17.90
N TYR A 117 -11.89 -2.76 16.64
CA TYR A 117 -12.24 -1.74 15.63
C TYR A 117 -13.34 -0.79 16.09
N GLN A 118 -14.25 -1.23 16.97
CA GLN A 118 -15.36 -0.42 17.50
C GLN A 118 -14.89 0.79 18.32
N VAL A 119 -13.65 0.80 18.79
CA VAL A 119 -13.07 1.96 19.49
C VAL A 119 -12.95 3.17 18.55
N VAL A 120 -12.79 2.92 17.26
CA VAL A 120 -12.54 3.96 16.25
C VAL A 120 -13.64 4.06 15.19
N SER A 121 -14.43 3.01 14.96
CA SER A 121 -15.45 3.02 13.92
C SER A 121 -16.72 2.30 14.39
N LYS A 122 -17.89 2.91 14.14
CA LYS A 122 -19.19 2.28 14.42
C LYS A 122 -19.44 1.02 13.60
N ASN A 123 -18.90 0.99 12.39
CA ASN A 123 -19.10 -0.10 11.44
C ASN A 123 -17.79 -0.83 11.22
N ARG A 124 -17.86 -2.14 10.97
CA ARG A 124 -16.71 -2.93 10.55
C ARG A 124 -16.35 -2.58 9.11
N LEU A 125 -15.31 -1.79 8.92
CA LEU A 125 -14.83 -1.39 7.58
C LEU A 125 -14.03 -2.51 6.91
N ILE A 126 -13.28 -3.28 7.69
CA ILE A 126 -12.50 -4.42 7.20
C ILE A 126 -13.24 -5.71 7.55
N SER A 127 -13.68 -6.45 6.55
CA SER A 127 -14.46 -7.68 6.75
C SER A 127 -13.61 -8.79 7.40
N GLU A 128 -14.26 -9.68 8.15
CA GLU A 128 -13.61 -10.88 8.71
C GLU A 128 -13.04 -11.78 7.62
N GLN A 129 -13.72 -11.86 6.49
CA GLN A 129 -13.23 -12.59 5.33
C GLN A 129 -11.90 -12.01 4.83
N HIS A 130 -11.77 -10.68 4.76
CA HIS A 130 -10.51 -10.05 4.36
C HIS A 130 -9.40 -10.30 5.37
N ILE A 131 -9.69 -10.25 6.67
CA ILE A 131 -8.75 -10.62 7.72
C ILE A 131 -8.29 -12.08 7.54
N SER A 132 -9.24 -12.99 7.30
CA SER A 132 -8.90 -14.40 7.02
C SER A 132 -8.00 -14.55 5.78
N TYR A 133 -8.24 -13.77 4.74
CA TYR A 133 -7.40 -13.77 3.55
C TYR A 133 -6.00 -13.24 3.84
N LEU A 134 -5.88 -12.14 4.59
CA LEU A 134 -4.59 -11.61 5.04
C LEU A 134 -3.76 -12.67 5.78
N LEU A 135 -4.39 -13.41 6.68
CA LEU A 135 -3.69 -14.38 7.51
C LEU A 135 -3.34 -15.69 6.80
N ASN A 136 -4.06 -16.05 5.70
CA ASN A 136 -3.99 -17.41 5.18
C ASN A 136 -3.74 -17.53 3.67
N GLN A 137 -3.83 -16.45 2.88
CA GLN A 137 -3.75 -16.55 1.42
C GLN A 137 -2.44 -16.06 0.80
N GLY A 138 -1.41 -15.82 1.60
CA GLY A 138 -0.09 -15.49 1.07
C GLY A 138 0.59 -16.67 0.39
N ARG A 139 1.66 -16.38 -0.33
CA ARG A 139 2.43 -17.35 -1.12
C ARG A 139 3.89 -17.35 -0.63
N PRO A 140 4.19 -18.06 0.47
CA PRO A 140 5.53 -18.06 1.09
C PRO A 140 6.62 -18.54 0.13
N GLU A 141 6.29 -19.42 -0.81
CA GLU A 141 7.22 -19.92 -1.82
C GLU A 141 7.78 -18.84 -2.74
N LEU A 142 7.12 -17.69 -2.84
CA LEU A 142 7.58 -16.56 -3.65
C LEU A 142 8.45 -15.57 -2.87
N MET A 143 8.48 -15.65 -1.55
CA MET A 143 9.16 -14.65 -0.69
C MET A 143 10.70 -14.72 -0.76
N GLY A 144 11.26 -15.80 -1.25
CA GLY A 144 12.71 -15.96 -1.40
C GLY A 144 13.40 -14.80 -2.10
N PHE A 145 12.67 -14.09 -2.96
CA PHE A 145 13.18 -12.92 -3.68
C PHE A 145 13.32 -11.66 -2.83
N LEU A 146 12.56 -11.52 -1.73
CA LEU A 146 12.70 -10.41 -0.80
C LEU A 146 14.02 -10.46 -0.02
N TYR A 147 14.50 -11.66 0.24
CA TYR A 147 15.66 -11.92 1.08
C TYR A 147 16.91 -12.32 0.27
N GLY A 148 16.79 -12.39 -1.06
CA GLY A 148 17.85 -12.86 -1.93
C GLY A 148 18.24 -14.30 -1.58
N SER A 149 19.54 -14.54 -1.33
CA SER A 149 20.05 -15.84 -0.87
C SER A 149 19.92 -16.08 0.64
N GLN A 150 19.37 -15.12 1.39
CA GLN A 150 19.20 -15.26 2.83
C GLN A 150 18.00 -16.17 3.15
N LYS A 151 18.12 -16.93 4.24
CA LYS A 151 17.02 -17.74 4.73
C LYS A 151 15.90 -16.85 5.24
N ILE A 152 14.67 -17.11 4.80
CA ILE A 152 13.47 -16.47 5.35
C ILE A 152 13.39 -16.77 6.84
N PRO A 153 13.21 -15.76 7.74
CA PRO A 153 13.04 -16.00 9.16
C PRO A 153 11.89 -16.96 9.45
N ASN A 154 12.06 -17.87 10.40
CA ASN A 154 11.04 -18.86 10.72
C ASN A 154 9.74 -18.23 11.26
N GLU A 155 9.83 -17.06 11.86
CA GLU A 155 8.71 -16.28 12.38
C GLU A 155 7.83 -15.71 11.29
N LEU A 156 8.34 -15.63 10.08
CA LEU A 156 7.65 -15.05 8.94
C LEU A 156 6.82 -16.13 8.23
N LYS A 157 5.54 -15.82 8.00
CA LYS A 157 4.60 -16.71 7.34
C LYS A 157 4.51 -16.43 5.83
N HIS A 158 4.21 -15.20 5.47
CA HIS A 158 4.11 -14.74 4.07
C HIS A 158 3.95 -13.21 4.00
N ASN A 159 3.84 -12.67 2.79
CA ASN A 159 3.33 -11.33 2.49
C ASN A 159 2.07 -11.42 1.63
N VAL A 160 1.19 -10.42 1.70
CA VAL A 160 -0.07 -10.43 0.94
C VAL A 160 -0.77 -9.05 1.00
N TYR A 161 -1.53 -8.71 -0.03
CA TYR A 161 -2.41 -7.52 -0.06
C TYR A 161 -1.74 -6.23 0.43
N GLN A 162 -0.53 -5.95 -0.03
CA GLN A 162 0.31 -4.80 0.33
C GLN A 162 0.86 -4.81 1.77
N TRP A 163 0.56 -5.79 2.60
CA TRP A 163 1.29 -6.02 3.83
C TRP A 163 2.65 -6.66 3.52
N ASP A 164 3.70 -6.07 4.04
CA ASP A 164 5.08 -6.53 3.77
C ASP A 164 5.35 -7.87 4.45
N MET A 165 4.79 -8.08 5.64
CA MET A 165 5.03 -9.28 6.44
C MET A 165 3.77 -9.70 7.19
N VAL A 166 3.50 -10.99 7.18
CA VAL A 166 2.55 -11.68 8.06
C VAL A 166 3.33 -12.70 8.86
N TYR A 167 3.28 -12.61 10.17
CA TYR A 167 4.05 -13.46 11.08
C TYR A 167 3.27 -14.69 11.56
N GLN A 168 3.98 -15.70 12.07
CA GLN A 168 3.37 -16.93 12.61
C GLN A 168 2.45 -16.66 13.81
N ASN A 169 2.72 -15.61 14.60
CA ASN A 169 1.88 -15.16 15.70
C ASN A 169 0.66 -14.31 15.25
N ASN A 170 0.41 -14.23 13.95
CA ASN A 170 -0.62 -13.43 13.30
C ASN A 170 -0.41 -11.89 13.30
N ASP A 171 0.74 -11.40 13.74
CA ASP A 171 1.06 -9.99 13.49
C ASP A 171 1.17 -9.73 12.00
N ILE A 172 0.64 -8.60 11.56
CA ILE A 172 0.81 -8.08 10.22
C ILE A 172 1.59 -6.78 10.27
N TYR A 173 2.52 -6.59 9.34
CA TYR A 173 3.41 -5.44 9.32
C TYR A 173 3.44 -4.78 7.96
N LYS A 174 3.34 -3.45 7.97
CA LYS A 174 3.62 -2.60 6.81
C LYS A 174 4.66 -1.57 7.19
N GLY A 175 5.79 -1.62 6.50
CA GLY A 175 6.88 -0.68 6.68
C GLY A 175 6.88 0.46 5.68
N GLY A 176 7.67 1.48 5.97
CA GLY A 176 7.93 2.62 5.11
C GLY A 176 9.44 2.86 4.94
N TRP A 177 9.77 3.65 3.92
CA TRP A 177 11.15 3.86 3.46
C TRP A 177 12.09 4.44 4.54
N ALA A 178 11.58 5.32 5.40
CA ALA A 178 12.39 6.00 6.43
C ALA A 178 12.27 5.36 7.82
N GLY A 179 11.87 4.07 7.89
CA GLY A 179 11.77 3.34 9.16
C GLY A 179 10.44 3.53 9.89
N GLN A 180 9.48 4.25 9.33
CA GLN A 180 8.11 4.26 9.85
C GLN A 180 7.45 2.90 9.58
N GLY A 181 6.52 2.53 10.42
CA GLY A 181 5.82 1.26 10.25
C GLY A 181 4.57 1.16 11.10
N LEU A 182 3.72 0.25 10.71
CA LEU A 182 2.52 -0.16 11.42
C LEU A 182 2.57 -1.67 11.62
N ILE A 183 2.47 -2.10 12.86
CA ILE A 183 2.27 -3.51 13.23
C ILE A 183 0.93 -3.66 13.93
N VAL A 184 0.19 -4.69 13.56
CA VAL A 184 -1.15 -4.95 14.08
C VAL A 184 -1.33 -6.45 14.28
N ASN A 185 -2.01 -6.86 15.34
CA ASN A 185 -2.46 -8.24 15.51
C ASN A 185 -3.99 -8.33 15.27
N PRO A 186 -4.44 -8.95 14.19
CA PRO A 186 -5.87 -9.04 13.87
C PRO A 186 -6.68 -9.99 14.77
N ILE A 187 -6.02 -10.74 15.64
CA ILE A 187 -6.66 -11.74 16.52
C ILE A 187 -6.82 -11.23 17.95
N ASN A 188 -5.91 -10.32 18.39
CA ASN A 188 -5.86 -9.82 19.77
C ASN A 188 -6.20 -8.33 19.86
#